data_9b85045d9dc44eeb42e919361c4b4e4e
#
_entry.id   9b85045d9dc44eeb42e919361c4b4e4e
#
_cell.length_a   1.000
_cell.length_b   1.000
_cell.length_c   1.000
_cell.angle_alpha   90.00
_cell.angle_beta   90.00
_cell.angle_gamma   90.00
#
_symmetry.space_group_name_H-M   'P 1'
#
loop_
_entity.id
_entity.type
_entity.pdbx_description
1 polymer ?
#
loop_
_entity_poly.entity_id
_entity_poly.type
_entity_poly.pdbx_seq_one_letter_code
_entity_poly.pdbx_strand_id
1 'polypeptide(L)'
;MDGTAIVISPLIALMKNQVDAMRNFSEEDGVAHFLNSSLNKSAIDQVKSDILSGKTKLLYVAPESLTKEENVDFLKGVKISFYAVDEAHCISEWGHDFRPEYRRIRPIINEIGKAPVIALTATATPKVRMDIQKNLGMQDAQEFKSSFNRPNLYYEVRSKTNNIDRDIIKFIKANPGKSG
;
A
#
# COMPACT_ATOMS: atom_id res chain seq x y z
N MET A 1 -7.51 8.76 17.12
CA MET A 1 -8.38 8.21 16.05
C MET A 1 -9.25 7.13 16.70
N ASP A 2 -10.55 7.19 16.48
CA ASP A 2 -11.49 6.20 17.01
C ASP A 2 -11.68 5.08 15.96
N GLY A 3 -11.52 3.81 16.40
CA GLY A 3 -11.53 2.64 15.52
C GLY A 3 -10.18 2.29 14.92
N THR A 4 -10.18 1.32 13.99
CA THR A 4 -9.00 0.78 13.30
C THR A 4 -9.04 1.17 11.83
N ALA A 5 -7.94 1.71 11.30
CA ALA A 5 -7.77 1.91 9.85
C ALA A 5 -7.29 0.60 9.20
N ILE A 6 -7.89 0.25 8.05
CA ILE A 6 -7.49 -0.91 7.26
C ILE A 6 -6.66 -0.43 6.09
N VAL A 7 -5.40 -0.85 6.02
CA VAL A 7 -4.48 -0.56 4.91
C VAL A 7 -4.34 -1.82 4.05
N ILE A 8 -4.90 -1.77 2.86
CA ILE A 8 -4.84 -2.88 1.89
C ILE A 8 -3.63 -2.67 1.01
N SER A 9 -2.63 -3.53 1.13
CA SER A 9 -1.35 -3.41 0.40
C SER A 9 -0.93 -4.77 -0.19
N PRO A 10 -0.36 -4.80 -1.41
CA PRO A 10 -0.01 -6.06 -2.07
C PRO A 10 1.35 -6.62 -1.63
N LEU A 11 2.16 -5.83 -0.94
CA LEU A 11 3.57 -6.10 -0.69
C LEU A 11 3.81 -6.57 0.75
N ILE A 12 3.70 -7.89 0.98
CA ILE A 12 3.86 -8.52 2.30
C ILE A 12 5.18 -8.11 2.97
N ALA A 13 6.28 -8.05 2.21
CA ALA A 13 7.59 -7.66 2.75
C ALA A 13 7.61 -6.21 3.28
N LEU A 14 6.90 -5.29 2.63
CA LEU A 14 6.81 -3.89 3.07
C LEU A 14 5.89 -3.72 4.27
N MET A 15 4.84 -4.54 4.41
CA MET A 15 3.91 -4.47 5.55
C MET A 15 4.65 -4.57 6.87
N LYS A 16 5.58 -5.53 6.99
CA LYS A 16 6.35 -5.70 8.22
C LYS A 16 7.14 -4.44 8.56
N ASN A 17 7.88 -3.90 7.59
CA ASN A 17 8.67 -2.68 7.81
C ASN A 17 7.80 -1.48 8.19
N GLN A 18 6.64 -1.33 7.57
CA GLN A 18 5.68 -0.27 7.87
C GLN A 18 5.11 -0.42 9.28
N VAL A 19 4.73 -1.64 9.67
CA VAL A 19 4.25 -1.94 11.03
C VAL A 19 5.33 -1.69 12.06
N ASP A 20 6.56 -2.15 11.82
CA ASP A 20 7.69 -1.93 12.73
C ASP A 20 8.01 -0.43 12.88
N ALA A 21 7.96 0.32 11.78
CA ALA A 21 8.12 1.78 11.83
C ALA A 21 7.02 2.45 12.67
N MET A 22 5.76 2.06 12.50
CA MET A 22 4.65 2.62 13.27
C MET A 22 4.74 2.28 14.76
N ARG A 23 5.17 1.05 15.10
CA ARG A 23 5.40 0.65 16.50
C ARG A 23 6.52 1.45 17.16
N ASN A 24 7.56 1.81 16.41
CA ASN A 24 8.66 2.64 16.91
C ASN A 24 8.24 4.09 17.21
N PHE A 25 7.13 4.57 16.64
CA PHE A 25 6.57 5.90 16.93
C PHE A 25 5.60 5.89 18.11
N SER A 26 5.17 4.72 18.58
CA SER A 26 4.22 4.57 19.67
C SER A 26 4.90 3.95 20.88
N GLU A 27 4.56 4.45 22.06
CA GLU A 27 4.95 3.80 23.33
C GLU A 27 4.07 2.56 23.62
N GLU A 28 2.99 2.37 22.84
CA GLU A 28 2.05 1.25 23.02
C GLU A 28 2.36 0.12 22.04
N ASP A 29 2.65 -1.05 22.59
CA ASP A 29 2.70 -2.29 21.80
C ASP A 29 1.32 -2.62 21.20
N GLY A 30 1.29 -3.05 19.94
CA GLY A 30 0.05 -3.46 19.29
C GLY A 30 -0.71 -2.35 18.56
N VAL A 31 -0.17 -1.12 18.48
CA VAL A 31 -0.76 0.00 17.73
C VAL A 31 -0.94 -0.30 16.23
N ALA A 32 -0.05 -1.11 15.68
CA ALA A 32 -0.09 -1.55 14.29
C ALA A 32 0.17 -3.05 14.17
N HIS A 33 -0.61 -3.69 13.31
CA HIS A 33 -0.47 -5.10 12.96
C HIS A 33 -0.57 -5.33 11.46
N PHE A 34 -0.18 -6.51 11.01
CA PHE A 34 -0.47 -6.97 9.66
C PHE A 34 -1.19 -8.31 9.70
N LEU A 35 -1.99 -8.58 8.67
CA LEU A 35 -2.72 -9.83 8.48
C LEU A 35 -2.44 -10.34 7.06
N ASN A 36 -1.66 -11.41 6.97
CA ASN A 36 -1.32 -12.06 5.70
C ASN A 36 -1.08 -13.56 5.90
N SER A 37 -0.76 -14.28 4.82
CA SER A 37 -0.59 -15.72 4.83
C SER A 37 0.64 -16.24 5.59
N SER A 38 1.54 -15.37 6.04
CA SER A 38 2.76 -15.77 6.78
C SER A 38 2.52 -15.96 8.27
N LEU A 39 1.38 -15.49 8.81
CA LEU A 39 1.08 -15.59 10.23
C LEU A 39 0.56 -16.98 10.61
N ASN A 40 1.05 -17.49 11.74
CA ASN A 40 0.47 -18.65 12.37
C ASN A 40 -0.81 -18.31 13.15
N LYS A 41 -1.55 -19.34 13.58
CA LYS A 41 -2.85 -19.16 14.26
C LYS A 41 -2.73 -18.31 15.54
N SER A 42 -1.73 -18.56 16.37
CA SER A 42 -1.53 -17.80 17.62
C SER A 42 -1.29 -16.30 17.34
N ALA A 43 -0.51 -15.95 16.31
CA ALA A 43 -0.29 -14.58 15.92
C ALA A 43 -1.58 -13.91 15.39
N ILE A 44 -2.39 -14.65 14.62
CA ILE A 44 -3.70 -14.17 14.14
C ILE A 44 -4.63 -13.89 15.33
N ASP A 45 -4.69 -14.79 16.30
CA ASP A 45 -5.53 -14.64 17.51
C ASP A 45 -5.10 -13.41 18.32
N GLN A 46 -3.78 -13.17 18.45
CA GLN A 46 -3.25 -11.98 19.12
C GLN A 46 -3.66 -10.70 18.38
N VAL A 47 -3.52 -10.66 17.04
CA VAL A 47 -3.95 -9.51 16.21
C VAL A 47 -5.44 -9.23 16.42
N LYS A 48 -6.28 -10.26 16.39
CA LYS A 48 -7.73 -10.12 16.61
C LYS A 48 -8.04 -9.58 18.02
N SER A 49 -7.35 -10.09 19.04
CA SER A 49 -7.50 -9.61 20.42
C SER A 49 -7.14 -8.14 20.57
N ASP A 50 -6.02 -7.70 20.00
CA ASP A 50 -5.57 -6.31 20.06
C ASP A 50 -6.50 -5.35 19.29
N ILE A 51 -7.11 -5.81 18.19
CA ILE A 51 -8.14 -5.05 17.47
C ILE A 51 -9.39 -4.88 18.32
N LEU A 52 -9.89 -5.95 18.91
CA LEU A 52 -11.12 -5.93 19.74
C LEU A 52 -10.94 -5.10 21.02
N SER A 53 -9.73 -5.08 21.59
CA SER A 53 -9.41 -4.24 22.75
C SER A 53 -9.22 -2.76 22.40
N GLY A 54 -9.24 -2.40 21.10
CA GLY A 54 -9.06 -1.03 20.63
C GLY A 54 -7.61 -0.53 20.63
N LYS A 55 -6.63 -1.39 20.93
CA LYS A 55 -5.19 -1.07 20.86
C LYS A 55 -4.76 -0.80 19.42
N THR A 56 -5.18 -1.65 18.49
CA THR A 56 -4.76 -1.57 17.08
C THR A 56 -5.43 -0.39 16.39
N LYS A 57 -4.62 0.56 15.92
CA LYS A 57 -5.06 1.72 15.14
C LYS A 57 -4.85 1.52 13.64
N LEU A 58 -3.85 0.71 13.25
CA LEU A 58 -3.53 0.39 11.87
C LEU A 58 -3.45 -1.11 11.67
N LEU A 59 -4.26 -1.64 10.77
CA LEU A 59 -4.19 -3.03 10.33
C LEU A 59 -3.84 -3.09 8.84
N TYR A 60 -2.65 -3.58 8.53
CA TYR A 60 -2.24 -3.88 7.16
C TYR A 60 -2.75 -5.26 6.75
N VAL A 61 -3.43 -5.33 5.61
CA VAL A 61 -4.02 -6.58 5.12
C VAL A 61 -3.63 -6.82 3.67
N ALA A 62 -3.16 -8.03 3.36
CA ALA A 62 -2.98 -8.45 1.98
C ALA A 62 -4.36 -8.66 1.32
N PRO A 63 -4.54 -8.29 0.02
CA PRO A 63 -5.80 -8.46 -0.68
C PRO A 63 -6.35 -9.90 -0.59
N GLU A 64 -5.46 -10.88 -0.73
CA GLU A 64 -5.80 -12.31 -0.65
C GLU A 64 -6.28 -12.73 0.75
N SER A 65 -5.77 -12.07 1.79
CA SER A 65 -6.21 -12.30 3.16
C SER A 65 -7.53 -11.60 3.46
N LEU A 66 -7.73 -10.41 2.88
CA LEU A 66 -8.98 -9.68 2.99
C LEU A 66 -10.16 -10.43 2.36
N THR A 67 -9.90 -11.22 1.29
CA THR A 67 -10.97 -11.99 0.60
C THR A 67 -11.41 -13.25 1.34
N LYS A 68 -10.74 -13.64 2.43
CA LYS A 68 -11.13 -14.82 3.23
C LYS A 68 -12.37 -14.49 4.06
N GLU A 69 -13.40 -15.33 3.97
CA GLU A 69 -14.66 -15.16 4.68
C GLU A 69 -14.48 -14.96 6.19
N GLU A 70 -13.62 -15.76 6.82
CA GLU A 70 -13.31 -15.64 8.25
C GLU A 70 -12.77 -14.26 8.67
N ASN A 71 -12.03 -13.58 7.80
CA ASN A 71 -11.50 -12.24 8.05
C ASN A 71 -12.56 -11.17 7.80
N VAL A 72 -13.36 -11.33 6.76
CA VAL A 72 -14.50 -10.45 6.48
C VAL A 72 -15.48 -10.47 7.64
N ASP A 73 -15.88 -11.65 8.11
CA ASP A 73 -16.82 -11.81 9.22
C ASP A 73 -16.28 -11.24 10.52
N PHE A 74 -14.99 -11.43 10.80
CA PHE A 74 -14.35 -10.80 11.95
C PHE A 74 -14.41 -9.26 11.86
N LEU A 75 -14.07 -8.70 10.68
CA LEU A 75 -14.00 -7.25 10.48
C LEU A 75 -15.38 -6.56 10.50
N LYS A 76 -16.48 -7.27 10.21
CA LYS A 76 -17.85 -6.75 10.39
C LYS A 76 -18.15 -6.30 11.84
N GLY A 77 -17.49 -6.92 12.81
CA GLY A 77 -17.61 -6.56 14.23
C GLY A 77 -16.66 -5.45 14.69
N VAL A 78 -15.82 -4.92 13.79
CA VAL A 78 -14.78 -3.93 14.13
C VAL A 78 -15.21 -2.54 13.70
N LYS A 79 -15.01 -1.54 14.55
CA LYS A 79 -15.20 -0.14 14.17
C LYS A 79 -14.07 0.30 13.24
N ILE A 80 -14.38 0.44 11.95
CA ILE A 80 -13.43 0.88 10.94
C ILE A 80 -13.42 2.41 10.86
N SER A 81 -12.24 3.03 10.97
CA SER A 81 -12.08 4.48 10.84
C SER A 81 -11.96 4.92 9.37
N PHE A 82 -11.20 4.21 8.57
CA PHE A 82 -11.13 4.39 7.11
C PHE A 82 -10.43 3.19 6.46
N TYR A 83 -10.54 3.10 5.14
CA TYR A 83 -9.78 2.16 4.31
C TYR A 83 -8.76 2.93 3.49
N ALA A 84 -7.52 2.44 3.46
CA ALA A 84 -6.49 2.91 2.54
C ALA A 84 -6.15 1.78 1.55
N VAL A 85 -6.33 2.02 0.26
CA VAL A 85 -5.98 1.09 -0.81
C VAL A 85 -4.65 1.54 -1.39
N ASP A 86 -3.58 0.88 -0.97
CA ASP A 86 -2.23 1.12 -1.45
C ASP A 86 -2.01 0.43 -2.79
N GLU A 87 -1.10 0.97 -3.61
CA GLU A 87 -0.85 0.51 -4.98
C GLU A 87 -2.14 0.31 -5.78
N ALA A 88 -3.07 1.26 -5.66
CA ALA A 88 -4.41 1.17 -6.24
C ALA A 88 -4.41 0.93 -7.77
N HIS A 89 -3.29 1.18 -8.47
CA HIS A 89 -3.14 0.87 -9.88
C HIS A 89 -3.29 -0.64 -10.18
N CYS A 90 -3.07 -1.51 -9.18
CA CYS A 90 -3.27 -2.96 -9.30
C CYS A 90 -4.72 -3.35 -9.63
N ILE A 91 -5.70 -2.45 -9.45
CA ILE A 91 -7.11 -2.71 -9.81
C ILE A 91 -7.35 -2.70 -11.32
N SER A 92 -6.45 -2.07 -12.08
CA SER A 92 -6.61 -1.79 -13.50
C SER A 92 -5.83 -2.77 -14.38
N GLU A 93 -6.51 -3.36 -15.36
CA GLU A 93 -5.87 -4.16 -16.44
C GLU A 93 -4.95 -3.32 -17.33
N TRP A 94 -5.08 -2.00 -17.29
CA TRP A 94 -4.22 -1.05 -18.00
C TRP A 94 -3.02 -0.63 -17.16
N GLY A 95 -2.93 -1.10 -15.91
CA GLY A 95 -1.77 -0.93 -15.04
C GLY A 95 -0.68 -1.94 -15.35
N HIS A 96 0.51 -1.70 -14.83
CA HIS A 96 1.66 -2.58 -15.04
C HIS A 96 1.69 -3.82 -14.11
N ASP A 97 0.86 -3.84 -13.06
CA ASP A 97 0.76 -4.94 -12.08
C ASP A 97 -0.71 -5.20 -11.72
N PHE A 98 -1.47 -5.72 -12.70
CA PHE A 98 -2.87 -6.03 -12.49
C PHE A 98 -3.04 -7.22 -11.53
N ARG A 99 -3.91 -7.05 -10.52
CA ARG A 99 -4.26 -8.10 -9.54
C ARG A 99 -5.77 -8.24 -9.42
N PRO A 100 -6.33 -9.40 -9.83
CA PRO A 100 -7.79 -9.62 -9.79
C PRO A 100 -8.42 -9.41 -8.40
N GLU A 101 -7.68 -9.70 -7.33
CA GLU A 101 -8.12 -9.53 -5.94
C GLU A 101 -8.48 -8.08 -5.62
N TYR A 102 -7.83 -7.10 -6.26
CA TYR A 102 -8.13 -5.68 -6.08
C TYR A 102 -9.54 -5.31 -6.54
N ARG A 103 -10.11 -5.99 -7.52
CA ARG A 103 -11.50 -5.77 -7.96
C ARG A 103 -12.52 -6.23 -6.95
N ARG A 104 -12.13 -7.09 -6.02
CA ARG A 104 -12.99 -7.57 -4.94
C ARG A 104 -13.01 -6.63 -3.73
N ILE A 105 -12.09 -5.65 -3.66
CA ILE A 105 -11.94 -4.76 -2.50
C ILE A 105 -13.23 -3.99 -2.24
N ARG A 106 -13.84 -3.36 -3.25
CA ARG A 106 -15.05 -2.55 -3.07
C ARG A 106 -16.25 -3.37 -2.58
N PRO A 107 -16.60 -4.51 -3.17
CA PRO A 107 -17.62 -5.42 -2.63
C PRO A 107 -17.36 -5.77 -1.15
N ILE A 108 -16.12 -6.12 -0.79
CA ILE A 108 -15.74 -6.50 0.56
C ILE A 108 -15.88 -5.32 1.54
N ILE A 109 -15.45 -4.13 1.18
CA ILE A 109 -15.64 -2.91 1.99
C ILE A 109 -17.14 -2.68 2.26
N ASN A 110 -17.98 -2.86 1.24
CA ASN A 110 -19.43 -2.71 1.42
C ASN A 110 -20.03 -3.76 2.37
N GLU A 111 -19.44 -4.94 2.40
CA GLU A 111 -19.87 -6.05 3.27
C GLU A 111 -19.40 -5.85 4.72
N ILE A 112 -18.14 -5.43 4.94
CA ILE A 112 -17.59 -5.14 6.26
C ILE A 112 -18.29 -3.95 6.91
N GLY A 113 -18.38 -2.83 6.17
CA GLY A 113 -19.01 -1.61 6.67
C GLY A 113 -18.47 -0.37 5.97
N LYS A 114 -19.36 0.60 5.76
CA LYS A 114 -19.00 1.86 5.08
C LYS A 114 -18.10 2.73 5.97
N ALA A 115 -16.96 3.13 5.43
CA ALA A 115 -16.06 4.13 6.00
C ALA A 115 -15.39 4.90 4.85
N PRO A 116 -14.76 6.06 5.12
CA PRO A 116 -13.98 6.78 4.10
C PRO A 116 -12.95 5.89 3.43
N VAL A 117 -12.72 6.09 2.13
CA VAL A 117 -11.74 5.33 1.33
C VAL A 117 -10.72 6.29 0.76
N ILE A 118 -9.44 5.95 0.91
CA ILE A 118 -8.30 6.64 0.29
C ILE A 118 -7.64 5.65 -0.66
N ALA A 119 -7.44 6.03 -1.92
CA ALA A 119 -6.69 5.25 -2.91
C ALA A 119 -5.36 5.94 -3.20
N LEU A 120 -4.27 5.20 -3.07
CA LEU A 120 -2.90 5.68 -3.20
C LEU A 120 -2.18 4.93 -4.33
N THR A 121 -1.49 5.67 -5.19
CA THR A 121 -0.62 5.09 -6.21
C THR A 121 0.42 6.10 -6.68
N ALA A 122 1.63 5.63 -6.97
CA ALA A 122 2.69 6.44 -7.55
C ALA A 122 2.59 6.51 -9.09
N THR A 123 1.94 5.54 -9.73
CA THR A 123 2.05 5.30 -11.18
C THR A 123 0.69 5.11 -11.85
N ALA A 124 -0.12 6.17 -11.92
CA ALA A 124 -1.42 6.09 -12.56
C ALA A 124 -1.52 7.04 -13.76
N THR A 125 -1.66 6.48 -14.96
CA THR A 125 -2.07 7.24 -16.14
C THR A 125 -3.52 7.73 -15.99
N PRO A 126 -4.00 8.69 -16.81
CA PRO A 126 -5.40 9.12 -16.77
C PRO A 126 -6.39 7.96 -16.88
N LYS A 127 -6.10 6.98 -17.74
CA LYS A 127 -6.94 5.78 -17.94
C LYS A 127 -6.98 4.90 -16.69
N VAL A 128 -5.82 4.65 -16.08
CA VAL A 128 -5.71 3.87 -14.83
C VAL A 128 -6.45 4.58 -13.69
N ARG A 129 -6.35 5.92 -13.57
CA ARG A 129 -7.08 6.68 -12.54
C ARG A 129 -8.59 6.54 -12.67
N MET A 130 -9.12 6.70 -13.88
CA MET A 130 -10.56 6.50 -14.13
C MET A 130 -11.01 5.08 -13.75
N ASP A 131 -10.17 4.08 -14.02
CA ASP A 131 -10.45 2.69 -13.68
C ASP A 131 -10.44 2.46 -12.16
N ILE A 132 -9.48 3.06 -11.45
CA ILE A 132 -9.46 3.07 -9.98
C ILE A 132 -10.74 3.67 -9.41
N GLN A 133 -11.10 4.88 -9.84
CA GLN A 133 -12.31 5.57 -9.37
C GLN A 133 -13.58 4.75 -9.61
N LYS A 134 -13.70 4.17 -10.81
CA LYS A 134 -14.85 3.34 -11.19
C LYS A 134 -14.95 2.09 -10.31
N ASN A 135 -13.85 1.33 -10.19
CA ASN A 135 -13.86 0.04 -9.48
C ASN A 135 -13.96 0.20 -7.95
N LEU A 136 -13.46 1.30 -7.40
CA LEU A 136 -13.60 1.62 -5.97
C LEU A 136 -14.86 2.44 -5.66
N GLY A 137 -15.67 2.83 -6.68
CA GLY A 137 -16.85 3.65 -6.48
C GLY A 137 -16.53 5.03 -5.92
N MET A 138 -15.49 5.69 -6.46
CA MET A 138 -14.93 6.95 -5.99
C MET A 138 -14.94 8.03 -7.08
N GLN A 139 -15.98 8.07 -7.92
CA GLN A 139 -16.05 8.99 -9.08
C GLN A 139 -16.03 10.45 -8.65
N ASP A 140 -16.61 10.78 -7.48
CA ASP A 140 -16.69 12.12 -6.93
C ASP A 140 -15.59 12.43 -5.90
N ALA A 141 -14.55 11.57 -5.82
CA ALA A 141 -13.48 11.74 -4.86
C ALA A 141 -12.56 12.90 -5.22
N GLN A 142 -12.09 13.62 -4.20
CA GLN A 142 -11.05 14.64 -4.38
C GLN A 142 -9.75 14.00 -4.85
N GLU A 143 -9.19 14.49 -5.96
CA GLU A 143 -7.90 14.05 -6.46
C GLU A 143 -6.77 14.98 -6.01
N PHE A 144 -5.68 14.36 -5.56
CA PHE A 144 -4.42 15.05 -5.27
C PHE A 144 -3.35 14.48 -6.18
N LYS A 145 -2.70 15.33 -6.98
CA LYS A 145 -1.66 14.93 -7.91
C LYS A 145 -0.42 15.77 -7.72
N SER A 146 0.71 15.12 -7.49
CA SER A 146 2.02 15.76 -7.49
C SER A 146 2.73 15.53 -8.83
N SER A 147 3.69 16.38 -9.15
CA SER A 147 4.58 16.19 -10.29
C SER A 147 5.54 15.03 -10.04
N PHE A 148 5.85 14.26 -11.08
CA PHE A 148 6.94 13.27 -11.05
C PHE A 148 8.33 13.93 -11.15
N ASN A 149 8.37 15.20 -11.54
CA ASN A 149 9.63 15.92 -11.63
C ASN A 149 10.22 16.12 -10.23
N ARG A 150 11.43 15.63 -10.06
CA ARG A 150 12.23 15.83 -8.84
C ARG A 150 13.31 16.86 -9.14
N PRO A 151 13.15 18.13 -8.74
CA PRO A 151 14.11 19.19 -9.07
C PRO A 151 15.54 18.93 -8.60
N ASN A 152 15.67 18.05 -7.59
CA ASN A 152 16.96 17.64 -7.03
C ASN A 152 17.62 16.47 -7.76
N LEU A 153 16.98 15.90 -8.80
CA LEU A 153 17.51 14.80 -9.61
C LEU A 153 17.72 15.29 -11.03
N TYR A 154 18.93 15.13 -11.53
CA TYR A 154 19.27 15.38 -12.92
C TYR A 154 19.32 14.06 -13.68
N TYR A 155 18.56 13.96 -14.77
CA TYR A 155 18.56 12.82 -15.68
C TYR A 155 19.27 13.19 -16.98
N GLU A 156 20.30 12.44 -17.35
CA GLU A 156 21.01 12.60 -18.59
C GLU A 156 20.95 11.31 -19.42
N VAL A 157 20.57 11.42 -20.68
CA VAL A 157 20.62 10.32 -21.64
C VAL A 157 21.80 10.55 -22.59
N ARG A 158 22.73 9.60 -22.59
CA ARG A 158 23.90 9.63 -23.49
C ARG A 158 23.78 8.53 -24.53
N SER A 159 24.23 8.81 -25.74
CA SER A 159 24.32 7.80 -26.80
C SER A 159 25.29 6.69 -26.37
N LYS A 160 24.89 5.45 -26.63
CA LYS A 160 25.74 4.30 -26.37
C LYS A 160 26.95 4.31 -27.30
N THR A 161 28.15 4.26 -26.73
CA THR A 161 29.41 4.17 -27.50
C THR A 161 29.94 2.72 -27.49
N ASN A 162 30.95 2.45 -28.33
CA ASN A 162 31.66 1.16 -28.32
C ASN A 162 32.56 0.99 -27.06
N ASN A 163 32.71 2.03 -26.23
CA ASN A 163 33.56 2.04 -25.03
C ASN A 163 32.79 2.36 -23.76
N ILE A 164 31.61 1.75 -23.57
CA ILE A 164 30.70 2.02 -22.44
C ILE A 164 31.39 1.93 -21.09
N ASP A 165 32.15 0.86 -20.85
CA ASP A 165 32.81 0.62 -19.59
C ASP A 165 33.78 1.75 -19.25
N ARG A 166 34.50 2.24 -20.25
CA ARG A 166 35.43 3.39 -20.09
C ARG A 166 34.67 4.67 -19.76
N ASP A 167 33.52 4.89 -20.38
CA ASP A 167 32.70 6.08 -20.14
C ASP A 167 32.11 6.05 -18.72
N ILE A 168 31.65 4.89 -18.25
CA ILE A 168 31.18 4.67 -16.87
C ILE A 168 32.30 4.92 -15.86
N ILE A 169 33.47 4.33 -16.08
CA ILE A 169 34.65 4.51 -15.21
C ILE A 169 35.06 5.99 -15.16
N LYS A 170 35.04 6.68 -16.28
CA LYS A 170 35.35 8.12 -16.36
C LYS A 170 34.35 8.94 -15.56
N PHE A 171 33.06 8.61 -15.67
CA PHE A 171 31.98 9.27 -14.91
C PHE A 171 32.16 9.06 -13.40
N ILE A 172 32.43 7.83 -12.96
CA ILE A 172 32.66 7.51 -11.54
C ILE A 172 33.88 8.30 -11.01
N LYS A 173 34.99 8.30 -11.76
CA LYS A 173 36.18 9.04 -11.37
C LYS A 173 35.99 10.56 -11.31
N ALA A 174 35.07 11.09 -12.09
CA ALA A 174 34.73 12.53 -12.10
C ALA A 174 33.81 12.92 -10.91
N ASN A 175 33.26 11.94 -10.18
CA ASN A 175 32.37 12.15 -9.03
C ASN A 175 32.87 11.44 -7.76
N PRO A 176 34.11 11.74 -7.28
CA PRO A 176 34.66 11.07 -6.13
C PRO A 176 33.84 11.38 -4.86
N GLY A 177 33.66 10.36 -4.00
CA GLY A 177 32.93 10.49 -2.74
C GLY A 177 31.41 10.56 -2.87
N LYS A 178 30.85 10.41 -4.07
CA LYS A 178 29.40 10.25 -4.29
C LYS A 178 29.07 8.77 -4.46
N SER A 179 27.98 8.33 -3.82
CA SER A 179 27.41 6.99 -4.02
C SER A 179 26.43 7.00 -5.20
N GLY A 180 26.39 5.92 -5.93
CA GLY A 180 25.48 5.70 -7.07
C GLY A 180 25.33 4.23 -7.36
#